data_64b86087d6025c24a568cb62309846c6
#
_entry.id   64b86087d6025c24a568cb62309846c6
#
_cell.length_a   1.000
_cell.length_b   1.000
_cell.length_c   1.000
_cell.angle_alpha   90.00
_cell.angle_beta   90.00
_cell.angle_gamma   90.00
#
_symmetry.space_group_name_H-M   'P 1'
#
loop_
_entity.id
_entity.type
_entity.pdbx_description
1 polymer ?
#
loop_
_entity_poly.entity_id
_entity_poly.type
_entity_poly.pdbx_seq_one_letter_code
_entity_poly.pdbx_strand_id
1 'polypeptide(L)'
;MKQLAAQPLPSRGLEDTLRRGNVWWQGERIFGLPPIRRWAFPHVLSNVTGGGLAPVTVVRGPRQIGKTTLLNQVIDDLLTQGVLPKRIFRVQFDELPELAKVSQPILDLAWWYSDNVLGKSFHQAARDGEQALLFLDEVQNLPDWAPQLKHLVDQHPVHVVVTGSSALRIEAGRDSLAGRIATLEMGPLLLREIGEMRGYGKIEPYLPSNGLGPLKDKDFWLGLREFGERHREFRLRAFSAFSQRGAYPIAQARADASWEQIADQLNETVIRRAIQHDLRMGAKGKRRDEHLLEEVFRLGCRYVGQSPNQALYLDEIRRAMHANIGWQRILTYLKFLDGTLLLRLIEPLELRLKRRRGASKLCLCDHALRAAWLQEVVPLDPDELERQPHLTDLAGHIAESAAGYFLRSIVNLDVAHFPERNAEPEVDYVMTIGEQRIPIEVKYRRRIDHRDTVGLRAFTEKAVYNAPFGVLVTLGEEAASDDPRIVSVPLSTFLMMR
;
A
#
# COMPACT_ATOMS: atom_id res chain seq x y z
N MET A 1 45.68 -17.39 12.63
CA MET A 1 44.88 -16.18 12.58
C MET A 1 45.36 -15.33 11.39
N LYS A 2 44.71 -15.46 10.24
CA LYS A 2 44.94 -14.56 9.11
C LYS A 2 44.03 -13.36 9.31
N GLN A 3 44.59 -12.17 9.55
CA GLN A 3 43.92 -10.90 9.46
C GLN A 3 43.27 -10.83 8.07
N LEU A 4 41.93 -10.91 8.00
CA LEU A 4 41.21 -10.46 6.82
C LEU A 4 41.44 -8.96 6.73
N ALA A 5 42.29 -8.56 5.78
CA ALA A 5 42.45 -7.16 5.42
C ALA A 5 41.06 -6.64 5.00
N ALA A 6 40.56 -5.67 5.76
CA ALA A 6 39.34 -4.93 5.40
C ALA A 6 39.59 -4.34 4.00
N GLN A 7 38.80 -4.75 3.02
CA GLN A 7 38.81 -4.07 1.72
C GLN A 7 38.32 -2.64 1.94
N PRO A 8 39.07 -1.62 1.48
CA PRO A 8 38.61 -0.24 1.62
C PRO A 8 37.38 -0.04 0.76
N LEU A 9 36.23 0.20 1.37
CA LEU A 9 35.10 0.88 0.74
C LEU A 9 35.34 2.38 0.90
N PRO A 10 34.92 3.18 -0.03
CA PRO A 10 34.45 2.96 -1.39
C PRO A 10 35.49 3.38 -2.44
N SER A 11 35.39 2.85 -3.67
CA SER A 11 36.08 3.45 -4.80
C SER A 11 35.77 4.95 -4.87
N ARG A 12 36.67 5.81 -5.35
CA ARG A 12 36.43 7.27 -5.49
C ARG A 12 35.08 7.55 -6.18
N GLY A 13 34.72 6.74 -7.17
CA GLY A 13 33.44 6.88 -7.86
C GLY A 13 32.19 6.63 -6.98
N LEU A 14 32.28 5.67 -6.05
CA LEU A 14 31.16 5.42 -5.10
C LEU A 14 31.06 6.56 -4.09
N GLU A 15 32.18 7.06 -3.54
CA GLU A 15 32.17 8.20 -2.65
C GLU A 15 31.57 9.45 -3.32
N ASP A 16 31.95 9.74 -4.56
CA ASP A 16 31.40 10.86 -5.33
C ASP A 16 29.88 10.69 -5.53
N THR A 17 29.41 9.49 -5.82
CA THR A 17 27.98 9.20 -5.96
C THR A 17 27.23 9.41 -4.64
N LEU A 18 27.79 8.94 -3.52
CA LEU A 18 27.20 9.16 -2.19
C LEU A 18 27.15 10.65 -1.84
N ARG A 19 28.20 11.43 -2.13
CA ARG A 19 28.21 12.88 -1.87
C ARG A 19 27.20 13.63 -2.73
N ARG A 20 27.07 13.27 -4.01
CA ARG A 20 26.04 13.83 -4.91
C ARG A 20 24.62 13.45 -4.49
N GLY A 21 24.41 12.25 -3.95
CA GLY A 21 23.13 11.80 -3.43
C GLY A 21 22.72 12.45 -2.09
N ASN A 22 23.68 13.11 -1.41
CA ASN A 22 23.50 13.79 -0.12
C ASN A 22 23.91 15.27 -0.23
N VAL A 23 23.26 16.01 -1.13
CA VAL A 23 23.59 17.40 -1.48
C VAL A 23 23.63 18.36 -0.27
N TRP A 24 22.86 18.06 0.79
CA TRP A 24 22.84 18.85 2.03
C TRP A 24 24.18 18.86 2.79
N TRP A 25 25.06 17.89 2.55
CA TRP A 25 26.42 17.96 3.13
C TRP A 25 27.25 19.09 2.56
N GLN A 26 26.85 19.64 1.40
CA GLN A 26 27.44 20.79 0.73
C GLN A 26 26.66 22.08 0.96
N GLY A 27 25.62 22.03 1.83
CA GLY A 27 24.75 23.17 2.12
C GLY A 27 23.62 23.39 1.11
N GLU A 28 23.42 22.44 0.18
CA GLU A 28 22.33 22.51 -0.82
C GLU A 28 21.06 21.85 -0.29
N ARG A 29 19.93 22.16 -0.94
CA ARG A 29 18.61 21.55 -0.64
C ARG A 29 18.16 20.67 -1.80
N ILE A 30 17.28 19.72 -1.51
CA ILE A 30 16.70 18.85 -2.53
C ILE A 30 15.76 19.68 -3.39
N PHE A 31 16.01 19.72 -4.71
CA PHE A 31 15.22 20.49 -5.65
C PHE A 31 13.99 19.72 -6.14
N GLY A 32 12.90 20.45 -6.41
CA GLY A 32 11.72 19.91 -7.13
C GLY A 32 10.83 18.98 -6.31
N LEU A 33 10.89 19.05 -4.97
CA LEU A 33 9.99 18.26 -4.13
C LEU A 33 8.55 18.76 -4.29
N PRO A 34 7.57 17.87 -4.51
CA PRO A 34 6.17 18.25 -4.54
C PRO A 34 5.73 18.76 -3.15
N PRO A 35 4.84 19.75 -3.09
CA PRO A 35 4.39 20.33 -1.82
C PRO A 35 3.48 19.38 -1.03
N ILE A 36 2.86 18.40 -1.70
CA ILE A 36 1.90 17.49 -1.10
C ILE A 36 2.63 16.43 -0.31
N ARG A 37 2.25 16.25 0.94
CA ARG A 37 2.79 15.24 1.84
C ARG A 37 1.81 14.08 1.96
N ARG A 38 2.31 12.87 1.70
CA ARG A 38 1.54 11.64 1.86
C ARG A 38 1.17 11.39 3.32
N TRP A 39 0.09 10.67 3.57
CA TRP A 39 -0.37 10.29 4.91
C TRP A 39 0.73 9.63 5.77
N ALA A 40 1.67 8.94 5.15
CA ALA A 40 2.79 8.30 5.84
C ALA A 40 3.85 9.29 6.36
N PHE A 41 3.87 10.54 5.85
CA PHE A 41 4.89 11.53 6.19
C PHE A 41 4.99 11.81 7.71
N PRO A 42 3.91 12.19 8.43
CA PRO A 42 4.01 12.46 9.86
C PRO A 42 4.43 11.24 10.67
N HIS A 43 4.10 10.03 10.23
CA HIS A 43 4.51 8.80 10.90
C HIS A 43 6.01 8.55 10.78
N VAL A 44 6.57 8.69 9.56
CA VAL A 44 8.01 8.52 9.34
C VAL A 44 8.79 9.60 10.08
N LEU A 45 8.35 10.86 9.99
CA LEU A 45 8.99 11.97 10.69
C LEU A 45 8.99 11.75 12.21
N SER A 46 7.84 11.41 12.80
CA SER A 46 7.73 11.12 14.24
C SER A 46 8.66 9.98 14.68
N ASN A 47 8.75 8.90 13.89
CA ASN A 47 9.62 7.77 14.22
C ASN A 47 11.11 8.17 14.25
N VAL A 48 11.58 8.99 13.32
CA VAL A 48 12.99 9.40 13.26
C VAL A 48 13.34 10.52 14.23
N THR A 49 12.36 11.26 14.74
CA THR A 49 12.57 12.31 15.77
C THR A 49 12.39 11.82 17.20
N GLY A 50 12.29 10.51 17.42
CA GLY A 50 12.25 9.90 18.74
C GLY A 50 10.85 9.56 19.28
N GLY A 51 9.79 9.76 18.46
CA GLY A 51 8.41 9.37 18.82
C GLY A 51 8.10 7.89 18.58
N GLY A 52 8.99 7.17 17.90
CA GLY A 52 8.82 5.74 17.57
C GLY A 52 9.45 4.81 18.61
N LEU A 53 8.84 3.63 18.80
CA LEU A 53 9.36 2.60 19.70
C LEU A 53 10.42 1.69 19.02
N ALA A 54 10.49 1.73 17.69
CA ALA A 54 11.38 0.86 16.90
C ALA A 54 12.48 1.69 16.21
N PRO A 55 13.75 1.24 16.25
CA PRO A 55 14.86 1.96 15.60
C PRO A 55 14.81 1.90 14.06
N VAL A 56 14.03 0.97 13.47
CA VAL A 56 13.91 0.82 12.02
C VAL A 56 12.47 1.07 11.58
N THR A 57 12.28 2.03 10.70
CA THR A 57 10.99 2.27 10.01
C THR A 57 11.05 1.70 8.61
N VAL A 58 10.15 0.79 8.28
CA VAL A 58 10.03 0.18 6.95
C VAL A 58 8.85 0.80 6.22
N VAL A 59 9.10 1.47 5.09
CA VAL A 59 8.07 1.97 4.18
C VAL A 59 8.02 1.08 2.96
N ARG A 60 6.99 0.24 2.86
CA ARG A 60 6.78 -0.65 1.73
C ARG A 60 5.55 -0.26 0.91
N GLY A 61 5.55 -0.59 -0.36
CA GLY A 61 4.43 -0.29 -1.25
C GLY A 61 4.75 -0.52 -2.71
N PRO A 62 3.76 -0.51 -3.60
CA PRO A 62 3.97 -0.69 -5.03
C PRO A 62 5.03 0.28 -5.59
N ARG A 63 5.50 0.00 -6.79
CA ARG A 63 6.37 0.95 -7.52
C ARG A 63 5.60 2.23 -7.85
N GLN A 64 6.30 3.34 -8.00
CA GLN A 64 5.77 4.65 -8.47
C GLN A 64 4.72 5.31 -7.56
N ILE A 65 4.60 4.89 -6.28
CA ILE A 65 3.68 5.51 -5.31
C ILE A 65 4.29 6.66 -4.51
N GLY A 66 5.58 7.00 -4.75
CA GLY A 66 6.26 8.13 -4.13
C GLY A 66 7.02 7.81 -2.84
N LYS A 67 7.54 6.58 -2.64
CA LYS A 67 8.36 6.21 -1.46
C LYS A 67 9.63 7.06 -1.36
N THR A 68 10.41 7.15 -2.44
CA THR A 68 11.62 8.00 -2.51
C THR A 68 11.31 9.47 -2.28
N THR A 69 10.19 9.96 -2.83
CA THR A 69 9.72 11.33 -2.60
C THR A 69 9.41 11.59 -1.13
N LEU A 70 8.75 10.63 -0.46
CA LEU A 70 8.47 10.69 0.97
C LEU A 70 9.78 10.79 1.79
N LEU A 71 10.79 9.96 1.49
CA LEU A 71 12.08 10.05 2.17
C LEU A 71 12.72 11.42 1.99
N ASN A 72 12.73 11.93 0.77
CA ASN A 72 13.31 13.23 0.45
C ASN A 72 12.57 14.38 1.16
N GLN A 73 11.23 14.32 1.25
CA GLN A 73 10.44 15.29 1.99
C GLN A 73 10.73 15.24 3.51
N VAL A 74 10.90 14.04 4.08
CA VAL A 74 11.28 13.90 5.50
C VAL A 74 12.68 14.46 5.75
N ILE A 75 13.64 14.19 4.88
CA ILE A 75 15.00 14.76 4.98
C ILE A 75 14.96 16.29 4.89
N ASP A 76 14.23 16.83 3.93
CA ASP A 76 14.11 18.28 3.74
C ASP A 76 13.44 18.97 4.95
N ASP A 77 12.44 18.34 5.55
CA ASP A 77 11.78 18.82 6.77
C ASP A 77 12.72 18.80 7.98
N LEU A 78 13.48 17.72 8.18
CA LEU A 78 14.50 17.61 9.24
C LEU A 78 15.55 18.71 9.13
N LEU A 79 16.05 18.98 7.93
CA LEU A 79 16.98 20.07 7.67
C LEU A 79 16.35 21.45 7.95
N THR A 80 15.06 21.61 7.65
CA THR A 80 14.30 22.84 7.96
C THR A 80 14.11 23.03 9.47
N GLN A 81 13.96 21.94 10.22
CA GLN A 81 13.90 21.94 11.70
C GLN A 81 15.27 22.15 12.36
N GLY A 82 16.35 22.32 11.58
CA GLY A 82 17.69 22.59 12.09
C GLY A 82 18.52 21.33 12.43
N VAL A 83 18.09 20.15 12.00
CA VAL A 83 18.93 18.93 12.11
C VAL A 83 20.19 19.14 11.29
N LEU A 84 21.35 18.92 11.94
CA LEU A 84 22.66 19.10 11.28
C LEU A 84 22.78 18.19 10.03
N PRO A 85 23.14 18.73 8.87
CA PRO A 85 23.27 17.95 7.63
C PRO A 85 24.10 16.69 7.74
N LYS A 86 25.20 16.74 8.49
CA LYS A 86 26.11 15.59 8.72
C LYS A 86 25.45 14.42 9.48
N ARG A 87 24.31 14.64 10.17
CA ARG A 87 23.55 13.58 10.88
C ARG A 87 22.67 12.75 9.95
N ILE A 88 22.46 13.19 8.71
CA ILE A 88 21.56 12.57 7.75
C ILE A 88 22.37 11.90 6.66
N PHE A 89 22.19 10.59 6.50
CA PHE A 89 22.83 9.80 5.45
C PHE A 89 21.77 9.07 4.63
N ARG A 90 21.72 9.31 3.33
CA ARG A 90 20.84 8.61 2.38
C ARG A 90 21.65 7.78 1.40
N VAL A 91 21.19 6.56 1.16
CA VAL A 91 21.72 5.66 0.13
C VAL A 91 20.57 5.11 -0.69
N GLN A 92 20.70 5.15 -2.02
CA GLN A 92 19.74 4.62 -2.98
C GLN A 92 20.36 3.42 -3.71
N PHE A 93 19.94 2.20 -3.35
CA PHE A 93 20.63 0.96 -3.77
C PHE A 93 20.35 0.52 -5.20
N ASP A 94 19.33 1.04 -5.85
CA ASP A 94 19.09 0.80 -7.29
C ASP A 94 20.06 1.58 -8.20
N GLU A 95 20.65 2.66 -7.71
CA GLU A 95 21.68 3.43 -8.41
C GLU A 95 23.09 2.87 -8.19
N LEU A 96 23.27 1.92 -7.29
CA LEU A 96 24.55 1.37 -6.85
C LEU A 96 24.60 -0.17 -6.96
N PRO A 97 24.41 -0.74 -8.18
CA PRO A 97 24.30 -2.17 -8.37
C PRO A 97 25.58 -2.95 -7.98
N GLU A 98 26.73 -2.31 -7.95
CA GLU A 98 28.00 -2.89 -7.49
C GLU A 98 27.97 -3.29 -6.02
N LEU A 99 27.19 -2.61 -5.19
CA LEU A 99 27.04 -2.93 -3.76
C LEU A 99 26.38 -4.30 -3.51
N ALA A 100 25.63 -4.82 -4.46
CA ALA A 100 25.06 -6.17 -4.36
C ALA A 100 26.13 -7.29 -4.36
N LYS A 101 27.38 -6.99 -4.77
CA LYS A 101 28.52 -7.90 -4.77
C LYS A 101 29.36 -7.81 -3.49
N VAL A 102 29.14 -6.81 -2.67
CA VAL A 102 29.82 -6.61 -1.39
C VAL A 102 29.15 -7.47 -0.32
N SER A 103 29.93 -8.04 0.58
CA SER A 103 29.41 -8.97 1.58
C SER A 103 28.52 -8.29 2.65
N GLN A 104 28.90 -7.09 3.07
CA GLN A 104 28.21 -6.33 4.14
C GLN A 104 28.04 -4.84 3.79
N PRO A 105 27.42 -4.51 2.64
CA PRO A 105 27.41 -3.15 2.10
C PRO A 105 26.79 -2.12 3.04
N ILE A 106 25.76 -2.47 3.82
CA ILE A 106 25.11 -1.54 4.75
C ILE A 106 26.05 -1.19 5.91
N LEU A 107 26.73 -2.19 6.47
CA LEU A 107 27.66 -1.97 7.57
C LEU A 107 28.87 -1.18 7.12
N ASP A 108 29.46 -1.55 5.99
CA ASP A 108 30.62 -0.87 5.43
C ASP A 108 30.34 0.61 5.12
N LEU A 109 29.14 0.91 4.55
CA LEU A 109 28.69 2.28 4.31
C LEU A 109 28.43 3.04 5.61
N ALA A 110 27.86 2.39 6.62
CA ALA A 110 27.61 3.01 7.92
C ALA A 110 28.92 3.39 8.62
N TRP A 111 29.96 2.51 8.58
CA TRP A 111 31.29 2.83 9.14
C TRP A 111 31.99 3.94 8.35
N TRP A 112 31.98 3.86 7.02
CA TRP A 112 32.52 4.94 6.20
C TRP A 112 31.85 6.30 6.52
N TYR A 113 30.54 6.33 6.65
CA TYR A 113 29.81 7.54 7.00
C TYR A 113 30.18 8.07 8.40
N SER A 114 30.27 7.19 9.39
CA SER A 114 30.71 7.53 10.75
C SER A 114 32.05 8.24 10.75
N ASP A 115 33.04 7.68 9.99
CA ASP A 115 34.41 8.16 9.97
C ASP A 115 34.59 9.41 9.10
N ASN A 116 33.93 9.49 7.94
CA ASN A 116 34.24 10.50 6.92
C ASN A 116 33.24 11.67 6.85
N VAL A 117 32.04 11.54 7.41
CA VAL A 117 31.01 12.56 7.36
C VAL A 117 30.55 12.98 8.75
N LEU A 118 30.10 12.02 9.57
CA LEU A 118 29.65 12.30 10.93
C LEU A 118 30.81 12.79 11.81
N GLY A 119 32.03 12.23 11.60
CA GLY A 119 33.27 12.61 12.28
C GLY A 119 33.34 12.17 13.74
N LYS A 120 32.51 11.24 14.16
CA LYS A 120 32.45 10.65 15.49
C LYS A 120 31.69 9.31 15.46
N SER A 121 31.93 8.45 16.46
CA SER A 121 31.18 7.21 16.57
C SER A 121 29.69 7.47 16.81
N PHE A 122 28.81 6.53 16.40
CA PHE A 122 27.35 6.64 16.63
C PHE A 122 26.99 6.79 18.11
N HIS A 123 27.77 6.15 19.01
CA HIS A 123 27.58 6.29 20.46
C HIS A 123 27.91 7.69 20.96
N GLN A 124 28.99 8.28 20.42
CA GLN A 124 29.37 9.65 20.78
C GLN A 124 28.33 10.64 20.24
N ALA A 125 27.90 10.46 18.99
CA ALA A 125 26.86 11.30 18.39
C ALA A 125 25.56 11.26 19.19
N ALA A 126 25.14 10.08 19.64
CA ALA A 126 23.92 9.95 20.44
C ALA A 126 24.06 10.64 21.82
N ARG A 127 25.22 10.53 22.48
CA ARG A 127 25.47 11.23 23.78
C ARG A 127 25.44 12.75 23.61
N ASP A 128 25.89 13.25 22.46
CA ASP A 128 25.88 14.68 22.14
C ASP A 128 24.48 15.18 21.71
N GLY A 129 23.44 14.31 21.68
CA GLY A 129 22.11 14.63 21.15
C GLY A 129 22.06 14.71 19.61
N GLU A 130 23.12 14.27 18.94
CA GLU A 130 23.27 14.27 17.49
C GLU A 130 23.13 12.89 16.86
N GLN A 131 22.17 12.09 17.33
CA GLN A 131 21.93 10.74 16.81
C GLN A 131 21.83 10.70 15.28
N ALA A 132 22.48 9.74 14.64
CA ALA A 132 22.52 9.58 13.21
C ALA A 132 21.19 9.04 12.65
N LEU A 133 20.78 9.55 11.50
CA LEU A 133 19.56 9.21 10.77
C LEU A 133 19.94 8.64 9.40
N LEU A 134 19.67 7.36 9.17
CA LEU A 134 20.02 6.66 7.95
C LEU A 134 18.78 6.41 7.11
N PHE A 135 18.80 6.80 5.84
CA PHE A 135 17.71 6.62 4.87
C PHE A 135 18.20 5.67 3.75
N LEU A 136 17.73 4.44 3.77
CA LEU A 136 18.16 3.37 2.88
C LEU A 136 17.04 3.05 1.89
N ASP A 137 17.15 3.56 0.67
CA ASP A 137 16.13 3.46 -0.35
C ASP A 137 16.32 2.21 -1.22
N GLU A 138 15.23 1.49 -1.51
CA GLU A 138 15.19 0.27 -2.34
C GLU A 138 16.12 -0.85 -1.82
N VAL A 139 16.11 -1.10 -0.48
CA VAL A 139 17.02 -2.07 0.18
C VAL A 139 16.87 -3.50 -0.31
N GLN A 140 15.73 -3.88 -0.93
CA GLN A 140 15.55 -5.22 -1.49
C GLN A 140 16.52 -5.54 -2.64
N ASN A 141 17.24 -4.55 -3.17
CA ASN A 141 18.29 -4.78 -4.17
C ASN A 141 19.56 -5.41 -3.56
N LEU A 142 19.67 -5.38 -2.23
CA LEU A 142 20.76 -6.03 -1.51
C LEU A 142 20.39 -7.42 -1.00
N PRO A 143 21.25 -8.44 -1.16
CA PRO A 143 21.12 -9.68 -0.42
C PRO A 143 21.41 -9.42 1.08
N ASP A 144 20.76 -10.19 1.95
CA ASP A 144 21.02 -10.21 3.40
C ASP A 144 21.04 -8.83 4.10
N TRP A 145 20.24 -7.88 3.59
CA TRP A 145 20.14 -6.53 4.14
C TRP A 145 19.64 -6.51 5.60
N ALA A 146 18.68 -7.38 5.94
CA ALA A 146 18.04 -7.38 7.25
C ALA A 146 18.95 -7.85 8.40
N PRO A 147 19.78 -8.91 8.27
CA PRO A 147 20.80 -9.24 9.25
C PRO A 147 21.80 -8.12 9.50
N GLN A 148 22.20 -7.38 8.46
CA GLN A 148 23.11 -6.24 8.60
C GLN A 148 22.45 -5.09 9.38
N LEU A 149 21.18 -4.76 9.07
CA LEU A 149 20.43 -3.76 9.84
C LEU A 149 20.23 -4.18 11.29
N LYS A 150 19.90 -5.45 11.53
CA LYS A 150 19.80 -5.98 12.89
C LYS A 150 21.09 -5.74 13.66
N HIS A 151 22.23 -6.12 13.08
CA HIS A 151 23.54 -5.91 13.72
C HIS A 151 23.78 -4.43 14.02
N LEU A 152 23.49 -3.56 13.06
CA LEU A 152 23.69 -2.12 13.20
C LEU A 152 22.86 -1.52 14.35
N VAL A 153 21.54 -1.78 14.39
CA VAL A 153 20.64 -1.18 15.39
C VAL A 153 20.73 -1.83 16.77
N ASP A 154 21.21 -3.08 16.86
CA ASP A 154 21.45 -3.75 18.15
C ASP A 154 22.72 -3.23 18.83
N GLN A 155 23.71 -2.78 18.05
CA GLN A 155 25.00 -2.35 18.55
C GLN A 155 25.14 -0.82 18.62
N HIS A 156 24.34 -0.06 17.88
CA HIS A 156 24.50 1.37 17.74
C HIS A 156 23.19 2.13 17.82
N PRO A 157 23.19 3.28 18.55
CA PRO A 157 22.03 4.15 18.66
C PRO A 157 21.84 4.97 17.38
N VAL A 158 21.18 4.38 16.38
CA VAL A 158 20.86 5.00 15.10
C VAL A 158 19.37 4.82 14.79
N HIS A 159 18.77 5.77 14.09
CA HIS A 159 17.45 5.57 13.47
C HIS A 159 17.62 5.28 12.00
N VAL A 160 16.92 4.26 11.51
CA VAL A 160 16.99 3.84 10.12
C VAL A 160 15.60 3.84 9.48
N VAL A 161 15.48 4.49 8.33
CA VAL A 161 14.30 4.37 7.47
C VAL A 161 14.69 3.58 6.24
N VAL A 162 13.95 2.51 5.96
CA VAL A 162 14.17 1.71 4.76
C VAL A 162 12.94 1.75 3.86
N THR A 163 13.16 1.77 2.54
CA THR A 163 12.07 1.57 1.58
C THR A 163 12.29 0.33 0.74
N GLY A 164 11.18 -0.16 0.17
CA GLY A 164 11.23 -1.23 -0.81
C GLY A 164 9.90 -1.47 -1.51
N SER A 165 9.99 -1.91 -2.76
CA SER A 165 8.83 -2.22 -3.60
C SER A 165 8.41 -3.69 -3.52
N SER A 166 9.32 -4.59 -3.14
CA SER A 166 9.05 -6.02 -3.08
C SER A 166 8.80 -6.50 -1.65
N ALA A 167 7.57 -6.89 -1.37
CA ALA A 167 7.19 -7.43 -0.06
C ALA A 167 7.92 -8.74 0.26
N LEU A 168 8.14 -9.61 -0.72
CA LEU A 168 8.75 -10.92 -0.49
C LEU A 168 10.15 -10.85 0.13
N ARG A 169 10.95 -9.86 -0.26
CA ARG A 169 12.28 -9.65 0.33
C ARG A 169 12.24 -8.90 1.65
N ILE A 170 11.29 -7.97 1.78
CA ILE A 170 11.09 -7.24 3.03
C ILE A 170 10.50 -8.18 4.09
N GLU A 171 9.56 -9.06 3.71
CA GLU A 171 9.02 -10.07 4.62
C GLU A 171 10.04 -11.12 5.04
N ALA A 172 10.88 -11.60 4.11
CA ALA A 172 11.97 -12.50 4.46
C ALA A 172 12.98 -11.89 5.45
N GLY A 173 13.10 -10.55 5.47
CA GLY A 173 13.91 -9.82 6.43
C GLY A 173 13.23 -9.55 7.77
N ARG A 174 11.89 -9.58 7.83
CA ARG A 174 11.13 -9.24 9.06
C ARG A 174 11.42 -10.18 10.23
N ASP A 175 11.61 -11.47 9.96
CA ASP A 175 11.89 -12.45 11.02
C ASP A 175 13.18 -12.14 11.76
N SER A 176 14.23 -11.67 11.05
CA SER A 176 15.49 -11.28 11.67
C SER A 176 15.43 -9.94 12.41
N LEU A 177 14.48 -9.06 12.06
CA LEU A 177 14.27 -7.73 12.65
C LEU A 177 13.10 -7.69 13.64
N ALA A 178 12.53 -8.83 14.04
CA ALA A 178 11.39 -8.87 14.95
C ALA A 178 11.64 -8.04 16.22
N GLY A 179 10.67 -7.20 16.58
CA GLY A 179 10.74 -6.28 17.71
C GLY A 179 11.56 -4.99 17.47
N ARG A 180 12.16 -4.81 16.27
CA ARG A 180 13.01 -3.66 15.93
C ARG A 180 12.45 -2.81 14.81
N ILE A 181 11.31 -3.20 14.23
CA ILE A 181 10.72 -2.55 13.06
C ILE A 181 9.32 -2.02 13.32
N ALA A 182 9.05 -0.84 12.77
CA ALA A 182 7.71 -0.33 12.51
C ALA A 182 7.47 -0.34 11.01
N THR A 183 6.43 -1.03 10.53
CA THR A 183 6.14 -1.15 9.10
C THR A 183 4.96 -0.29 8.70
N LEU A 184 5.14 0.52 7.67
CA LEU A 184 4.10 1.32 7.02
C LEU A 184 3.88 0.80 5.59
N GLU A 185 2.65 0.38 5.30
CA GLU A 185 2.24 -0.01 3.95
C GLU A 185 1.63 1.19 3.24
N MET A 186 2.37 1.79 2.32
CA MET A 186 1.92 2.94 1.56
C MET A 186 1.39 2.47 0.19
N GLY A 187 0.09 2.58 -0.01
CA GLY A 187 -0.59 2.32 -1.29
C GLY A 187 -0.62 3.53 -2.23
N PRO A 188 -1.42 3.50 -3.30
CA PRO A 188 -1.73 4.67 -4.12
C PRO A 188 -2.29 5.84 -3.29
N LEU A 189 -2.54 6.98 -3.90
CA LEU A 189 -3.07 8.16 -3.23
C LEU A 189 -4.43 7.88 -2.56
N LEU A 190 -4.63 8.40 -1.38
CA LEU A 190 -5.95 8.50 -0.77
C LEU A 190 -6.79 9.55 -1.49
N LEU A 191 -8.12 9.46 -1.42
CA LEU A 191 -9.00 10.39 -2.13
C LEU A 191 -8.72 11.85 -1.76
N ARG A 192 -8.45 12.15 -0.48
CA ARG A 192 -8.08 13.49 -0.04
C ARG A 192 -6.72 13.95 -0.60
N GLU A 193 -5.77 13.02 -0.76
CA GLU A 193 -4.46 13.33 -1.36
C GLU A 193 -4.59 13.63 -2.87
N ILE A 194 -5.52 12.95 -3.55
CA ILE A 194 -5.88 13.27 -4.94
C ILE A 194 -6.43 14.70 -5.02
N GLY A 195 -7.38 15.06 -4.17
CA GLY A 195 -7.95 16.39 -4.15
C GLY A 195 -6.91 17.49 -3.86
N GLU A 196 -6.00 17.26 -2.91
CA GLU A 196 -4.89 18.18 -2.62
C GLU A 196 -3.94 18.29 -3.83
N MET A 197 -3.57 17.19 -4.46
CA MET A 197 -2.69 17.15 -5.64
C MET A 197 -3.31 17.89 -6.85
N ARG A 198 -4.63 17.83 -6.98
CA ARG A 198 -5.39 18.54 -8.02
C ARG A 198 -5.69 20.01 -7.68
N GLY A 199 -5.24 20.49 -6.52
CA GLY A 199 -5.48 21.87 -6.10
C GLY A 199 -6.93 22.17 -5.68
N TYR A 200 -7.69 21.15 -5.26
CA TYR A 200 -9.07 21.31 -4.80
C TYR A 200 -9.17 21.78 -3.34
N GLY A 201 -8.04 21.92 -2.67
CA GLY A 201 -7.91 22.26 -1.26
C GLY A 201 -7.31 21.14 -0.44
N LYS A 202 -7.17 21.34 0.87
CA LYS A 202 -6.68 20.36 1.82
C LYS A 202 -7.76 20.05 2.85
N ILE A 203 -7.96 18.77 3.13
CA ILE A 203 -8.90 18.29 4.13
C ILE A 203 -8.16 17.32 5.07
N GLU A 204 -8.35 17.50 6.37
CA GLU A 204 -7.80 16.61 7.37
C GLU A 204 -8.57 15.27 7.38
N PRO A 205 -7.92 14.13 7.69
CA PRO A 205 -8.56 12.83 7.72
C PRO A 205 -9.65 12.78 8.81
N TYR A 206 -10.80 12.19 8.50
CA TYR A 206 -11.87 11.95 9.47
C TYR A 206 -11.48 10.88 10.49
N LEU A 207 -10.83 9.80 10.04
CA LEU A 207 -10.27 8.76 10.90
C LEU A 207 -8.81 9.11 11.23
N PRO A 208 -8.48 9.42 12.49
CA PRO A 208 -7.10 9.62 12.91
C PRO A 208 -6.28 8.35 12.72
N SER A 209 -4.98 8.50 12.44
CA SER A 209 -4.07 7.37 12.32
C SER A 209 -4.08 6.51 13.59
N ASN A 210 -4.08 5.19 13.42
CA ASN A 210 -4.14 4.19 14.50
C ASN A 210 -5.40 4.19 15.36
N GLY A 211 -6.45 4.89 14.94
CA GLY A 211 -7.73 4.94 15.64
C GLY A 211 -8.72 3.89 15.14
N LEU A 212 -8.53 2.58 15.43
CA LEU A 212 -9.52 1.56 15.06
C LEU A 212 -10.78 1.61 15.95
N GLY A 213 -10.66 2.11 17.17
CA GLY A 213 -11.76 2.20 18.13
C GLY A 213 -13.03 2.85 17.56
N PRO A 214 -12.96 4.01 16.93
CA PRO A 214 -14.13 4.69 16.35
C PRO A 214 -14.90 3.87 15.32
N LEU A 215 -14.23 3.03 14.55
CA LEU A 215 -14.86 2.21 13.49
C LEU A 215 -15.93 1.24 14.02
N LYS A 216 -15.89 0.87 15.30
CA LYS A 216 -16.89 -0.01 15.95
C LYS A 216 -18.14 0.71 16.40
N ASP A 217 -18.16 2.05 16.35
CA ASP A 217 -19.25 2.86 16.81
C ASP A 217 -20.12 3.31 15.63
N LYS A 218 -21.42 3.08 15.70
CA LYS A 218 -22.36 3.47 14.63
C LYS A 218 -22.35 4.98 14.39
N ASP A 219 -22.22 5.77 15.46
CA ASP A 219 -22.20 7.23 15.37
C ASP A 219 -20.99 7.77 14.58
N PHE A 220 -19.88 7.04 14.59
CA PHE A 220 -18.75 7.37 13.72
C PHE A 220 -19.15 7.36 12.24
N TRP A 221 -19.91 6.34 11.79
CA TRP A 221 -20.31 6.20 10.40
C TRP A 221 -21.38 7.21 10.00
N LEU A 222 -22.27 7.57 10.93
CA LEU A 222 -23.22 8.66 10.75
C LEU A 222 -22.48 10.00 10.60
N GLY A 223 -21.52 10.28 11.49
CA GLY A 223 -20.69 11.47 11.40
C GLY A 223 -19.80 11.51 10.16
N LEU A 224 -19.35 10.35 9.64
CA LEU A 224 -18.64 10.26 8.37
C LEU A 224 -19.52 10.71 7.18
N ARG A 225 -20.81 10.37 7.17
CA ARG A 225 -21.76 10.87 6.17
C ARG A 225 -21.85 12.40 6.21
N GLU A 226 -22.04 12.96 7.40
CA GLU A 226 -22.10 14.42 7.60
C GLU A 226 -20.79 15.10 7.17
N PHE A 227 -19.65 14.48 7.49
CA PHE A 227 -18.34 14.95 7.03
C PHE A 227 -18.25 14.97 5.50
N GLY A 228 -18.69 13.88 4.84
CA GLY A 228 -18.73 13.81 3.38
C GLY A 228 -19.64 14.86 2.75
N GLU A 229 -20.78 15.16 3.36
CA GLU A 229 -21.70 16.19 2.87
C GLU A 229 -21.15 17.60 3.08
N ARG A 230 -20.54 17.86 4.24
CA ARG A 230 -19.85 19.13 4.53
C ARG A 230 -18.76 19.46 3.53
N HIS A 231 -18.07 18.42 3.02
CA HIS A 231 -16.98 18.55 2.04
C HIS A 231 -17.40 18.09 0.63
N ARG A 232 -18.69 18.21 0.29
CA ARG A 232 -19.28 17.66 -0.92
C ARG A 232 -18.56 18.09 -2.21
N GLU A 233 -18.30 19.36 -2.39
CA GLU A 233 -17.63 19.86 -3.60
C GLU A 233 -16.23 19.24 -3.78
N PHE A 234 -15.42 19.28 -2.74
CA PHE A 234 -14.09 18.65 -2.75
C PHE A 234 -14.19 17.16 -3.04
N ARG A 235 -15.08 16.47 -2.34
CA ARG A 235 -15.29 15.02 -2.46
C ARG A 235 -15.68 14.61 -3.87
N LEU A 236 -16.65 15.27 -4.48
CA LEU A 236 -17.11 14.93 -5.83
C LEU A 236 -16.02 15.19 -6.87
N ARG A 237 -15.30 16.32 -6.77
CA ARG A 237 -14.18 16.63 -7.68
C ARG A 237 -13.04 15.63 -7.54
N ALA A 238 -12.65 15.29 -6.31
CA ALA A 238 -11.60 14.31 -6.05
C ALA A 238 -12.02 12.91 -6.53
N PHE A 239 -13.28 12.53 -6.33
CA PHE A 239 -13.80 11.24 -6.77
C PHE A 239 -13.93 11.14 -8.29
N SER A 240 -14.32 12.20 -8.98
CA SER A 240 -14.32 12.26 -10.45
C SER A 240 -12.89 12.10 -10.99
N ALA A 241 -11.90 12.78 -10.41
CA ALA A 241 -10.49 12.62 -10.78
C ALA A 241 -9.99 11.18 -10.52
N PHE A 242 -10.40 10.56 -9.40
CA PHE A 242 -10.13 9.15 -9.10
C PHE A 242 -10.78 8.23 -10.12
N SER A 243 -12.07 8.42 -10.42
CA SER A 243 -12.82 7.64 -11.42
C SER A 243 -12.14 7.61 -12.78
N GLN A 244 -11.68 8.75 -13.25
CA GLN A 244 -11.08 8.91 -14.57
C GLN A 244 -9.67 8.34 -14.69
N ARG A 245 -8.85 8.40 -13.63
CA ARG A 245 -7.40 8.15 -13.73
C ARG A 245 -6.81 7.27 -12.64
N GLY A 246 -7.64 6.81 -11.69
CA GLY A 246 -7.16 6.06 -10.53
C GLY A 246 -6.39 6.91 -9.52
N ALA A 247 -5.57 6.28 -8.72
CA ALA A 247 -4.91 6.89 -7.57
C ALA A 247 -3.36 6.85 -7.64
N TYR A 248 -2.78 6.50 -8.78
CA TYR A 248 -1.32 6.61 -8.92
C TYR A 248 -0.88 8.07 -9.01
N PRO A 249 0.18 8.49 -8.26
CA PRO A 249 0.66 9.88 -8.27
C PRO A 249 0.94 10.41 -9.68
N ILE A 250 1.54 9.59 -10.54
CA ILE A 250 1.86 10.00 -11.92
C ILE A 250 0.60 10.30 -12.74
N ALA A 251 -0.47 9.54 -12.54
CA ALA A 251 -1.73 9.73 -13.25
C ALA A 251 -2.45 11.01 -12.80
N GLN A 252 -2.32 11.36 -11.51
CA GLN A 252 -2.95 12.53 -10.94
C GLN A 252 -2.12 13.81 -11.14
N ALA A 253 -0.81 13.73 -11.08
CA ALA A 253 0.07 14.88 -11.30
C ALA A 253 0.10 15.36 -12.75
N ARG A 254 -0.16 14.49 -13.73
CA ARG A 254 -0.20 14.81 -15.16
C ARG A 254 -1.63 14.85 -15.70
N ALA A 255 -2.39 15.80 -15.17
CA ALA A 255 -3.79 15.98 -15.54
C ALA A 255 -4.04 16.28 -17.02
N ASP A 256 -3.09 16.93 -17.66
CA ASP A 256 -3.04 17.34 -19.04
C ASP A 256 -2.64 16.24 -20.03
N ALA A 257 -2.00 15.17 -19.55
CA ALA A 257 -1.62 14.03 -20.40
C ALA A 257 -2.85 13.22 -20.82
N SER A 258 -2.82 12.60 -22.01
CA SER A 258 -3.88 11.70 -22.45
C SER A 258 -3.90 10.42 -21.59
N TRP A 259 -5.05 9.72 -21.59
CA TRP A 259 -5.15 8.45 -20.85
C TRP A 259 -4.18 7.40 -21.43
N GLU A 260 -4.01 7.34 -22.74
CA GLU A 260 -3.12 6.39 -23.41
C GLU A 260 -1.68 6.56 -22.91
N GLN A 261 -1.20 7.81 -22.82
CA GLN A 261 0.15 8.09 -22.27
C GLN A 261 0.29 7.64 -20.81
N ILE A 262 -0.73 7.86 -20.00
CA ILE A 262 -0.73 7.41 -18.59
C ILE A 262 -0.79 5.88 -18.52
N ALA A 263 -1.63 5.24 -19.34
CA ALA A 263 -1.76 3.78 -19.37
C ALA A 263 -0.45 3.10 -19.79
N ASP A 264 0.22 3.62 -20.82
CA ASP A 264 1.54 3.13 -21.24
C ASP A 264 2.58 3.27 -20.12
N GLN A 265 2.59 4.41 -19.44
CA GLN A 265 3.48 4.65 -18.30
C GLN A 265 3.21 3.67 -17.15
N LEU A 266 1.94 3.45 -16.78
CA LEU A 266 1.57 2.49 -15.73
C LEU A 266 1.95 1.06 -16.11
N ASN A 267 1.73 0.65 -17.35
CA ASN A 267 2.12 -0.66 -17.85
C ASN A 267 3.64 -0.86 -17.76
N GLU A 268 4.44 0.10 -18.23
CA GLU A 268 5.90 -0.03 -18.25
C GLU A 268 6.53 0.06 -16.86
N THR A 269 6.13 1.05 -16.07
CA THR A 269 6.85 1.38 -14.83
C THR A 269 6.31 0.70 -13.58
N VAL A 270 5.03 0.26 -13.61
CA VAL A 270 4.40 -0.42 -12.48
C VAL A 270 4.25 -1.90 -12.77
N ILE A 271 3.42 -2.26 -13.77
CA ILE A 271 3.01 -3.66 -13.99
C ILE A 271 4.19 -4.49 -14.50
N ARG A 272 4.78 -4.13 -15.65
CA ARG A 272 5.89 -4.89 -16.24
C ARG A 272 7.13 -4.92 -15.34
N ARG A 273 7.43 -3.83 -14.65
CA ARG A 273 8.53 -3.79 -13.68
C ARG A 273 8.30 -4.71 -12.49
N ALA A 274 7.08 -4.81 -11.95
CA ALA A 274 6.76 -5.76 -10.90
C ALA A 274 6.88 -7.21 -11.40
N ILE A 275 6.38 -7.49 -12.61
CA ILE A 275 6.41 -8.82 -13.20
C ILE A 275 7.84 -9.25 -13.54
N GLN A 276 8.61 -8.41 -14.23
CA GLN A 276 9.92 -8.79 -14.75
C GLN A 276 11.05 -8.66 -13.73
N HIS A 277 11.07 -7.56 -12.97
CA HIS A 277 12.17 -7.28 -12.06
C HIS A 277 11.98 -7.94 -10.70
N ASP A 278 10.82 -7.74 -10.06
CA ASP A 278 10.59 -8.24 -8.70
C ASP A 278 10.45 -9.76 -8.69
N LEU A 279 9.97 -10.35 -9.78
CA LEU A 279 9.92 -11.79 -9.97
C LEU A 279 11.31 -12.43 -10.05
N ARG A 280 12.26 -11.80 -10.78
CA ARG A 280 13.66 -12.30 -10.90
C ARG A 280 14.40 -12.24 -9.58
N MET A 281 14.05 -11.28 -8.73
CA MET A 281 14.68 -11.07 -7.43
C MET A 281 14.25 -12.11 -6.37
N GLY A 282 13.24 -12.96 -6.64
CA GLY A 282 12.77 -14.00 -5.71
C GLY A 282 13.55 -15.31 -5.80
N ALA A 283 13.79 -15.95 -4.66
CA ALA A 283 14.37 -17.29 -4.39
C ALA A 283 15.44 -17.86 -5.36
N LYS A 284 16.60 -18.22 -4.80
CA LYS A 284 17.71 -18.89 -5.49
C LYS A 284 17.25 -20.01 -6.42
N GLY A 285 17.52 -19.89 -7.71
CA GLY A 285 17.67 -21.02 -8.64
C GLY A 285 16.47 -21.46 -9.47
N LYS A 286 15.25 -20.96 -9.30
CA LYS A 286 14.13 -21.29 -10.20
C LYS A 286 13.74 -20.07 -11.04
N ARG A 287 13.94 -20.16 -12.36
CA ARG A 287 13.36 -19.21 -13.32
C ARG A 287 11.84 -19.24 -13.12
N ARG A 288 11.29 -18.15 -12.62
CA ARG A 288 9.84 -17.98 -12.55
C ARG A 288 9.32 -17.61 -13.95
N ASP A 289 8.12 -18.05 -14.24
CA ASP A 289 7.48 -17.89 -15.55
C ASP A 289 6.78 -16.52 -15.58
N GLU A 290 7.38 -15.58 -16.30
CA GLU A 290 6.85 -14.22 -16.46
C GLU A 290 5.46 -14.25 -17.13
N HIS A 291 5.30 -15.09 -18.15
CA HIS A 291 4.04 -15.20 -18.89
C HIS A 291 2.90 -15.75 -18.00
N LEU A 292 3.19 -16.74 -17.16
CA LEU A 292 2.20 -17.22 -16.20
C LEU A 292 1.80 -16.12 -15.19
N LEU A 293 2.74 -15.28 -14.74
CA LEU A 293 2.41 -14.19 -13.85
C LEU A 293 1.55 -13.12 -14.55
N GLU A 294 1.84 -12.82 -15.82
CA GLU A 294 1.02 -11.92 -16.65
C GLU A 294 -0.43 -12.42 -16.74
N GLU A 295 -0.62 -13.72 -17.00
CA GLU A 295 -1.96 -14.31 -17.08
C GLU A 295 -2.67 -14.35 -15.73
N VAL A 296 -1.95 -14.64 -14.64
CA VAL A 296 -2.52 -14.55 -13.28
C VAL A 296 -2.93 -13.12 -12.94
N PHE A 297 -2.12 -12.12 -13.31
CA PHE A 297 -2.48 -10.70 -13.13
C PHE A 297 -3.67 -10.30 -14.01
N ARG A 298 -3.72 -10.78 -15.27
CA ARG A 298 -4.86 -10.57 -16.19
C ARG A 298 -6.15 -11.11 -15.59
N LEU A 299 -6.11 -12.31 -14.99
CA LEU A 299 -7.27 -12.85 -14.27
C LEU A 299 -7.66 -12.00 -13.07
N GLY A 300 -6.68 -11.52 -12.28
CA GLY A 300 -6.93 -10.57 -11.19
C GLY A 300 -7.64 -9.30 -11.67
N CYS A 301 -7.32 -8.81 -12.86
CA CYS A 301 -7.99 -7.67 -13.48
C CYS A 301 -9.41 -8.00 -13.97
N ARG A 302 -9.63 -9.19 -14.55
CA ARG A 302 -10.94 -9.62 -15.04
C ARG A 302 -11.94 -9.90 -13.92
N TYR A 303 -11.48 -10.55 -12.86
CA TYR A 303 -12.30 -10.94 -11.71
C TYR A 303 -12.11 -10.00 -10.51
N VAL A 304 -11.83 -8.74 -10.78
CA VAL A 304 -11.69 -7.71 -9.76
C VAL A 304 -12.96 -7.63 -8.89
N GLY A 305 -12.80 -7.53 -7.57
CA GLY A 305 -13.93 -7.51 -6.61
C GLY A 305 -14.58 -8.86 -6.34
N GLN A 306 -14.21 -9.91 -7.06
CA GLN A 306 -14.84 -11.23 -6.98
C GLN A 306 -13.96 -12.27 -6.27
N SER A 307 -14.53 -13.42 -5.95
CA SER A 307 -13.89 -14.56 -5.29
C SER A 307 -13.86 -15.79 -6.21
N PRO A 308 -13.10 -15.79 -7.32
CA PRO A 308 -13.08 -16.89 -8.28
C PRO A 308 -12.57 -18.19 -7.62
N ASN A 309 -13.25 -19.28 -7.86
CA ASN A 309 -12.88 -20.58 -7.31
C ASN A 309 -11.66 -21.20 -8.01
N GLN A 310 -11.06 -22.21 -7.38
CA GLN A 310 -9.88 -22.88 -7.91
C GLN A 310 -10.10 -23.47 -9.32
N ALA A 311 -11.28 -23.99 -9.62
CA ALA A 311 -11.58 -24.61 -10.90
C ALA A 311 -11.53 -23.58 -12.03
N LEU A 312 -12.08 -22.39 -11.79
CA LEU A 312 -12.05 -21.27 -12.73
C LEU A 312 -10.61 -20.84 -13.05
N TYR A 313 -9.77 -20.65 -12.03
CA TYR A 313 -8.37 -20.32 -12.24
C TYR A 313 -7.63 -21.35 -13.08
N LEU A 314 -7.84 -22.63 -12.77
CA LEU A 314 -7.18 -23.73 -13.49
C LEU A 314 -7.61 -23.78 -14.95
N ASP A 315 -8.90 -23.60 -15.22
CA ASP A 315 -9.46 -23.66 -16.57
C ASP A 315 -8.94 -22.48 -17.43
N GLU A 316 -9.08 -21.24 -16.92
CA GLU A 316 -8.62 -20.04 -17.63
C GLU A 316 -7.10 -20.05 -17.90
N ILE A 317 -6.29 -20.37 -16.88
CA ILE A 317 -4.83 -20.40 -17.01
C ILE A 317 -4.37 -21.52 -17.96
N ARG A 318 -4.97 -22.71 -17.88
CA ARG A 318 -4.60 -23.81 -18.75
C ARG A 318 -4.93 -23.52 -20.21
N ARG A 319 -6.07 -22.86 -20.48
CA ARG A 319 -6.42 -22.40 -21.82
C ARG A 319 -5.43 -21.35 -22.32
N ALA A 320 -5.13 -20.32 -21.53
CA ALA A 320 -4.23 -19.24 -21.93
C ALA A 320 -2.79 -19.71 -22.15
N MET A 321 -2.31 -20.62 -21.31
CA MET A 321 -0.92 -21.12 -21.36
C MET A 321 -0.71 -22.32 -22.27
N HIS A 322 -1.79 -22.96 -22.76
CA HIS A 322 -1.74 -24.25 -23.44
C HIS A 322 -0.92 -25.31 -22.71
N ALA A 323 -0.96 -25.30 -21.37
CA ALA A 323 -0.13 -26.13 -20.50
C ALA A 323 -0.88 -26.61 -19.25
N ASN A 324 -0.52 -27.78 -18.76
CA ASN A 324 -1.10 -28.33 -17.55
C ASN A 324 -0.46 -27.69 -16.29
N ILE A 325 -1.01 -26.54 -15.86
CA ILE A 325 -0.57 -25.79 -14.70
C ILE A 325 -1.32 -26.27 -13.46
N GLY A 326 -0.59 -26.55 -12.36
CA GLY A 326 -1.17 -26.96 -11.08
C GLY A 326 -1.55 -25.77 -10.19
N TRP A 327 -2.57 -25.95 -9.34
CA TRP A 327 -3.08 -24.90 -8.44
C TRP A 327 -2.02 -24.24 -7.56
N GLN A 328 -1.11 -25.03 -6.97
CA GLN A 328 -0.06 -24.49 -6.10
C GLN A 328 0.84 -23.46 -6.79
N ARG A 329 1.04 -23.64 -8.10
CA ARG A 329 1.82 -22.68 -8.89
C ARG A 329 1.06 -21.37 -9.08
N ILE A 330 -0.24 -21.43 -9.41
CA ILE A 330 -1.12 -20.25 -9.52
C ILE A 330 -1.19 -19.51 -8.17
N LEU A 331 -1.42 -20.24 -7.08
CA LEU A 331 -1.47 -19.68 -5.73
C LEU A 331 -0.16 -18.95 -5.34
N THR A 332 0.99 -19.50 -5.76
CA THR A 332 2.28 -18.84 -5.53
C THR A 332 2.36 -17.47 -6.22
N TYR A 333 1.81 -17.35 -7.43
CA TYR A 333 1.77 -16.08 -8.16
C TYR A 333 0.73 -15.11 -7.60
N LEU A 334 -0.43 -15.60 -7.17
CA LEU A 334 -1.41 -14.77 -6.46
C LEU A 334 -0.82 -14.19 -5.16
N LYS A 335 -0.13 -15.02 -4.35
CA LYS A 335 0.59 -14.56 -3.15
C LYS A 335 1.72 -13.59 -3.47
N PHE A 336 2.38 -13.76 -4.61
CA PHE A 336 3.38 -12.80 -5.07
C PHE A 336 2.75 -11.43 -5.39
N LEU A 337 1.63 -11.40 -6.09
CA LEU A 337 0.89 -10.17 -6.40
C LEU A 337 0.37 -9.48 -5.11
N ASP A 338 -0.13 -10.25 -4.16
CA ASP A 338 -0.51 -9.75 -2.83
C ASP A 338 0.70 -9.16 -2.10
N GLY A 339 1.80 -9.87 -2.12
CA GLY A 339 3.06 -9.43 -1.52
C GLY A 339 3.64 -8.15 -2.13
N THR A 340 3.43 -7.89 -3.42
CA THR A 340 3.85 -6.63 -4.07
C THR A 340 2.86 -5.48 -3.86
N LEU A 341 1.75 -5.74 -3.17
CA LEU A 341 0.67 -4.80 -2.91
C LEU A 341 -0.06 -4.29 -4.18
N LEU A 342 0.16 -4.94 -5.33
CA LEU A 342 -0.61 -4.66 -6.56
C LEU A 342 -2.03 -5.21 -6.49
N LEU A 343 -2.18 -6.32 -5.79
CA LEU A 343 -3.43 -7.02 -5.53
C LEU A 343 -3.48 -7.34 -4.03
N ARG A 344 -4.67 -7.34 -3.43
CA ARG A 344 -4.91 -7.87 -2.09
C ARG A 344 -5.82 -9.07 -2.18
N LEU A 345 -5.44 -10.11 -1.47
CA LEU A 345 -6.26 -11.29 -1.25
C LEU A 345 -7.01 -11.12 0.07
N ILE A 346 -8.32 -10.89 0.01
CA ILE A 346 -9.15 -10.85 1.21
C ILE A 346 -9.64 -12.26 1.49
N GLU A 347 -9.18 -12.80 2.60
CA GLU A 347 -9.44 -14.18 2.99
C GLU A 347 -10.84 -14.35 3.59
N PRO A 348 -11.45 -15.56 3.50
CA PRO A 348 -12.69 -15.87 4.17
C PRO A 348 -12.59 -15.69 5.69
N LEU A 349 -13.65 -15.18 6.32
CA LEU A 349 -13.73 -14.93 7.76
C LEU A 349 -13.43 -16.17 8.58
N GLU A 350 -12.56 -16.04 9.56
CA GLU A 350 -12.23 -17.08 10.55
C GLU A 350 -12.98 -16.80 11.87
N LEU A 351 -13.70 -17.79 12.37
CA LEU A 351 -14.45 -17.71 13.61
C LEU A 351 -14.04 -18.84 14.55
N ARG A 352 -13.56 -18.52 15.74
CA ARG A 352 -13.19 -19.51 16.78
C ARG A 352 -12.31 -20.63 16.24
N LEU A 353 -11.23 -20.28 15.57
CA LEU A 353 -10.28 -21.20 14.92
C LEU A 353 -10.88 -22.05 13.76
N LYS A 354 -12.07 -21.71 13.30
CA LYS A 354 -12.69 -22.32 12.12
C LYS A 354 -12.75 -21.32 10.99
N ARG A 355 -11.87 -21.48 10.02
CA ARG A 355 -11.90 -20.66 8.79
C ARG A 355 -13.06 -21.12 7.91
N ARG A 356 -13.84 -20.17 7.38
CA ARG A 356 -14.81 -20.47 6.35
C ARG A 356 -14.11 -21.00 5.10
N ARG A 357 -14.71 -21.98 4.45
CA ARG A 357 -14.24 -22.44 3.15
C ARG A 357 -14.71 -21.46 2.09
N GLY A 358 -13.80 -21.04 1.22
CA GLY A 358 -14.07 -20.13 0.12
C GLY A 358 -12.76 -19.72 -0.56
N ALA A 359 -12.87 -19.14 -1.74
CA ALA A 359 -11.76 -18.50 -2.41
C ALA A 359 -11.53 -17.11 -1.83
N SER A 360 -10.31 -16.60 -1.91
CA SER A 360 -10.01 -15.23 -1.50
C SER A 360 -10.63 -14.24 -2.50
N LYS A 361 -11.15 -13.13 -1.99
CA LYS A 361 -11.66 -12.03 -2.82
C LYS A 361 -10.48 -11.19 -3.35
N LEU A 362 -10.55 -10.79 -4.62
CA LEU A 362 -9.48 -10.09 -5.33
C LEU A 362 -9.71 -8.57 -5.30
N CYS A 363 -8.82 -7.83 -4.66
CA CYS A 363 -8.90 -6.37 -4.61
C CYS A 363 -7.63 -5.76 -5.21
N LEU A 364 -7.72 -5.10 -6.37
CA LEU A 364 -6.61 -4.37 -6.97
C LEU A 364 -6.28 -3.11 -6.18
N CYS A 365 -5.01 -2.75 -6.13
CA CYS A 365 -4.59 -1.52 -5.45
C CYS A 365 -5.15 -0.26 -6.14
N ASP A 366 -5.40 -0.34 -7.46
CA ASP A 366 -5.94 0.76 -8.25
C ASP A 366 -6.62 0.22 -9.52
N HIS A 367 -7.82 0.69 -9.81
CA HIS A 367 -8.56 0.33 -11.01
C HIS A 367 -7.89 0.84 -12.31
N ALA A 368 -7.06 1.89 -12.21
CA ALA A 368 -6.27 2.36 -13.34
C ALA A 368 -5.30 1.31 -13.88
N LEU A 369 -4.77 0.41 -13.03
CA LEU A 369 -3.93 -0.70 -13.48
C LEU A 369 -4.74 -1.69 -14.33
N ARG A 370 -5.99 -1.97 -13.93
CA ARG A 370 -6.90 -2.78 -14.73
C ARG A 370 -7.19 -2.12 -16.08
N ALA A 371 -7.53 -0.83 -16.03
CA ALA A 371 -7.85 -0.06 -17.24
C ALA A 371 -6.64 -0.01 -18.20
N ALA A 372 -5.44 0.18 -17.70
CA ALA A 372 -4.21 0.18 -18.49
C ALA A 372 -3.89 -1.20 -19.08
N TRP A 373 -4.04 -2.29 -18.29
CA TRP A 373 -3.68 -3.64 -18.70
C TRP A 373 -4.67 -4.26 -19.68
N LEU A 374 -5.98 -4.04 -19.47
CA LEU A 374 -7.06 -4.58 -20.30
C LEU A 374 -7.50 -3.61 -21.40
N GLN A 375 -6.97 -2.38 -21.44
CA GLN A 375 -7.37 -1.31 -22.36
C GLN A 375 -8.89 -1.01 -22.29
N GLU A 376 -9.44 -1.07 -21.08
CA GLU A 376 -10.88 -0.88 -20.84
C GLU A 376 -11.09 0.05 -19.63
N VAL A 377 -11.50 1.28 -19.91
CA VAL A 377 -11.83 2.29 -18.92
C VAL A 377 -13.28 2.11 -18.48
N VAL A 378 -13.51 2.00 -17.18
CA VAL A 378 -14.85 1.88 -16.57
C VAL A 378 -15.04 3.04 -15.61
N PRO A 379 -16.01 3.93 -15.84
CA PRO A 379 -16.25 5.05 -14.95
C PRO A 379 -16.82 4.58 -13.62
N LEU A 380 -16.36 5.19 -12.54
CA LEU A 380 -16.96 5.07 -11.20
C LEU A 380 -17.78 6.32 -10.82
N ASP A 381 -17.61 7.42 -11.55
CA ASP A 381 -18.41 8.63 -11.36
C ASP A 381 -19.86 8.35 -11.72
N PRO A 382 -20.85 8.70 -10.84
CA PRO A 382 -22.26 8.39 -11.07
C PRO A 382 -22.83 8.96 -12.36
N ASP A 383 -22.43 10.19 -12.74
CA ASP A 383 -22.96 10.86 -13.94
C ASP A 383 -22.35 10.28 -15.22
N GLU A 384 -21.08 9.88 -15.18
CA GLU A 384 -20.42 9.20 -16.30
C GLU A 384 -20.96 7.78 -16.47
N LEU A 385 -21.22 7.07 -15.37
CA LEU A 385 -21.77 5.70 -15.38
C LEU A 385 -23.21 5.69 -15.92
N GLU A 386 -24.02 6.70 -15.64
CA GLU A 386 -25.38 6.83 -16.20
C GLU A 386 -25.40 6.89 -17.73
N ARG A 387 -24.37 7.47 -18.32
CA ARG A 387 -24.21 7.51 -19.78
C ARG A 387 -23.74 6.18 -20.38
N GLN A 388 -23.27 5.26 -19.54
CA GLN A 388 -22.72 3.97 -19.93
C GLN A 388 -23.33 2.81 -19.09
N PRO A 389 -24.67 2.60 -19.15
CA PRO A 389 -25.37 1.67 -18.26
C PRO A 389 -24.93 0.21 -18.40
N HIS A 390 -24.34 -0.17 -19.55
CA HIS A 390 -23.80 -1.51 -19.78
C HIS A 390 -22.55 -1.82 -18.94
N LEU A 391 -21.89 -0.81 -18.34
CA LEU A 391 -20.75 -0.97 -17.46
C LEU A 391 -21.10 -1.01 -15.97
N THR A 392 -22.39 -0.88 -15.62
CA THR A 392 -22.83 -0.76 -14.21
C THR A 392 -22.40 -1.95 -13.35
N ASP A 393 -22.57 -3.18 -13.84
CA ASP A 393 -22.18 -4.37 -13.08
C ASP A 393 -20.66 -4.44 -12.87
N LEU A 394 -19.90 -4.11 -13.90
CA LEU A 394 -18.43 -4.08 -13.81
C LEU A 394 -17.94 -2.95 -12.91
N ALA A 395 -18.57 -1.77 -12.96
CA ALA A 395 -18.30 -0.67 -12.05
C ALA A 395 -18.60 -1.07 -10.59
N GLY A 396 -19.64 -1.88 -10.36
CA GLY A 396 -19.94 -2.47 -9.06
C GLY A 396 -18.78 -3.32 -8.52
N HIS A 397 -18.25 -4.24 -9.31
CA HIS A 397 -17.09 -5.06 -8.92
C HIS A 397 -15.82 -4.23 -8.69
N ILE A 398 -15.60 -3.18 -9.49
CA ILE A 398 -14.46 -2.27 -9.30
C ILE A 398 -14.64 -1.46 -8.00
N ALA A 399 -15.83 -0.97 -7.72
CA ALA A 399 -16.16 -0.25 -6.49
C ALA A 399 -15.96 -1.13 -5.25
N GLU A 400 -16.39 -2.38 -5.33
CA GLU A 400 -16.16 -3.39 -4.30
C GLU A 400 -14.67 -3.62 -4.07
N SER A 401 -13.90 -3.82 -5.13
CA SER A 401 -12.42 -3.93 -5.06
C SER A 401 -11.77 -2.70 -4.43
N ALA A 402 -12.20 -1.49 -4.81
CA ALA A 402 -11.67 -0.25 -4.25
C ALA A 402 -11.95 -0.14 -2.75
N ALA A 403 -13.17 -0.47 -2.31
CA ALA A 403 -13.54 -0.52 -0.90
C ALA A 403 -12.71 -1.54 -0.12
N GLY A 404 -12.56 -2.76 -0.64
CA GLY A 404 -11.77 -3.83 0.00
C GLY A 404 -10.30 -3.48 0.11
N TYR A 405 -9.68 -2.94 -0.95
CA TYR A 405 -8.30 -2.48 -0.89
C TYR A 405 -8.12 -1.33 0.11
N PHE A 406 -9.04 -0.36 0.11
CA PHE A 406 -9.02 0.76 1.05
C PHE A 406 -9.07 0.27 2.51
N LEU A 407 -10.01 -0.61 2.85
CA LEU A 407 -10.11 -1.22 4.19
C LEU A 407 -8.81 -1.93 4.58
N ARG A 408 -8.26 -2.74 3.67
CA ARG A 408 -7.04 -3.50 3.91
C ARG A 408 -5.80 -2.61 4.04
N SER A 409 -5.86 -1.36 3.58
CA SER A 409 -4.80 -0.36 3.74
C SER A 409 -4.81 0.34 5.10
N ILE A 410 -5.86 0.18 5.90
CA ILE A 410 -5.94 0.72 7.26
C ILE A 410 -5.02 -0.10 8.17
N VAL A 411 -4.11 0.57 8.86
CA VAL A 411 -3.08 -0.08 9.68
C VAL A 411 -3.72 -0.89 10.80
N ASN A 412 -3.32 -2.15 10.93
CA ASN A 412 -3.80 -3.11 11.94
C ASN A 412 -5.29 -3.48 11.86
N LEU A 413 -6.02 -3.08 10.81
CA LEU A 413 -7.39 -3.51 10.63
C LEU A 413 -7.43 -4.94 10.08
N ASP A 414 -8.12 -5.81 10.79
CA ASP A 414 -8.45 -7.17 10.31
C ASP A 414 -9.68 -7.09 9.40
N VAL A 415 -9.49 -7.51 8.15
CA VAL A 415 -10.53 -7.50 7.11
C VAL A 415 -10.61 -8.87 6.46
N ALA A 416 -11.80 -9.44 6.48
CA ALA A 416 -12.14 -10.70 5.83
C ALA A 416 -13.38 -10.51 4.93
N HIS A 417 -13.72 -11.51 4.11
CA HIS A 417 -15.02 -11.57 3.46
C HIS A 417 -15.85 -12.76 4.00
N PHE A 418 -17.16 -12.71 3.82
CA PHE A 418 -18.05 -13.73 4.32
C PHE A 418 -18.75 -14.42 3.14
N PRO A 419 -18.19 -15.53 2.60
CA PRO A 419 -18.76 -16.19 1.45
C PRO A 419 -20.12 -16.80 1.75
N GLU A 420 -21.00 -16.82 0.75
CA GLU A 420 -22.29 -17.50 0.81
C GLU A 420 -22.08 -18.98 1.20
N ARG A 421 -22.92 -19.48 2.11
CA ARG A 421 -22.90 -20.87 2.51
C ARG A 421 -24.26 -21.34 3.05
N ASN A 422 -24.86 -22.31 2.40
CA ASN A 422 -26.19 -22.83 2.76
C ASN A 422 -27.23 -21.68 2.76
N ALA A 423 -27.90 -21.46 3.90
CA ALA A 423 -28.88 -20.39 4.09
C ALA A 423 -28.26 -19.04 4.56
N GLU A 424 -26.93 -18.96 4.64
CA GLU A 424 -26.24 -17.71 5.03
C GLU A 424 -25.81 -16.95 3.78
N PRO A 425 -26.39 -15.79 3.51
CA PRO A 425 -26.02 -14.97 2.35
C PRO A 425 -24.58 -14.42 2.50
N GLU A 426 -23.98 -14.06 1.37
CA GLU A 426 -22.67 -13.40 1.33
C GLU A 426 -22.70 -12.03 2.02
N VAL A 427 -21.54 -11.64 2.58
CA VAL A 427 -21.23 -10.25 2.95
C VAL A 427 -19.86 -9.92 2.36
N ASP A 428 -19.76 -8.81 1.65
CA ASP A 428 -18.57 -8.45 0.90
C ASP A 428 -17.34 -8.33 1.78
N TYR A 429 -17.45 -7.63 2.90
CA TYR A 429 -16.35 -7.47 3.86
C TYR A 429 -16.85 -7.53 5.30
N VAL A 430 -15.98 -7.99 6.18
CA VAL A 430 -16.19 -7.96 7.63
C VAL A 430 -14.93 -7.41 8.27
N MET A 431 -15.04 -6.28 8.94
CA MET A 431 -13.99 -5.76 9.80
C MET A 431 -14.09 -6.41 11.17
N THR A 432 -12.97 -6.84 11.74
CA THR A 432 -12.90 -7.33 13.12
C THR A 432 -12.09 -6.34 13.98
N ILE A 433 -12.71 -5.81 15.02
CA ILE A 433 -12.09 -4.85 15.95
C ILE A 433 -12.36 -5.33 17.37
N GLY A 434 -11.36 -5.93 18.01
CA GLY A 434 -11.55 -6.64 19.26
C GLY A 434 -12.50 -7.83 19.09
N GLU A 435 -13.59 -7.84 19.84
CA GLU A 435 -14.63 -8.87 19.78
C GLU A 435 -15.79 -8.54 18.83
N GLN A 436 -15.84 -7.30 18.34
CA GLN A 436 -16.91 -6.84 17.44
C GLN A 436 -16.58 -7.05 15.98
N ARG A 437 -17.61 -7.35 15.20
CA ARG A 437 -17.53 -7.46 13.75
C ARG A 437 -18.48 -6.47 13.11
N ILE A 438 -17.99 -5.76 12.12
CA ILE A 438 -18.77 -4.80 11.37
C ILE A 438 -18.86 -5.31 9.92
N PRO A 439 -20.00 -5.86 9.51
CA PRO A 439 -20.22 -6.29 8.14
C PRO A 439 -20.40 -5.08 7.21
N ILE A 440 -19.82 -5.17 6.02
CA ILE A 440 -19.86 -4.12 5.00
C ILE A 440 -20.31 -4.77 3.70
N GLU A 441 -21.30 -4.17 3.08
CA GLU A 441 -21.82 -4.55 1.76
C GLU A 441 -21.63 -3.39 0.79
N VAL A 442 -21.26 -3.68 -0.46
CA VAL A 442 -21.10 -2.68 -1.52
C VAL A 442 -22.19 -2.86 -2.56
N LYS A 443 -23.10 -1.90 -2.67
CA LYS A 443 -24.16 -1.89 -3.67
C LYS A 443 -24.06 -0.62 -4.52
N TYR A 444 -23.29 -0.74 -5.60
CA TYR A 444 -22.90 0.38 -6.44
C TYR A 444 -24.00 0.71 -7.49
N ARG A 445 -25.16 1.13 -6.98
CA ARG A 445 -26.34 1.50 -7.76
C ARG A 445 -27.15 2.60 -7.08
N ARG A 446 -27.99 3.30 -7.86
CA ARG A 446 -28.77 4.45 -7.37
C ARG A 446 -29.90 4.07 -6.42
N ARG A 447 -30.54 2.92 -6.62
CA ARG A 447 -31.66 2.47 -5.80
C ARG A 447 -31.30 1.20 -5.06
N ILE A 448 -31.55 1.23 -3.78
CA ILE A 448 -31.33 0.10 -2.88
C ILE A 448 -32.68 -0.47 -2.51
N ASP A 449 -32.84 -1.77 -2.62
CA ASP A 449 -34.02 -2.49 -2.17
C ASP A 449 -33.71 -3.39 -0.95
N HIS A 450 -34.76 -3.99 -0.40
CA HIS A 450 -34.64 -4.87 0.76
C HIS A 450 -33.73 -6.08 0.51
N ARG A 451 -33.58 -6.55 -0.73
CA ARG A 451 -32.74 -7.69 -1.10
C ARG A 451 -31.25 -7.35 -1.01
N ASP A 452 -30.91 -6.09 -1.23
CA ASP A 452 -29.53 -5.60 -1.19
C ASP A 452 -28.90 -5.65 0.19
N THR A 453 -29.70 -5.69 1.24
CA THR A 453 -29.27 -5.68 2.63
C THR A 453 -29.50 -7.00 3.37
N VAL A 454 -29.95 -8.06 2.66
CA VAL A 454 -30.20 -9.39 3.25
C VAL A 454 -28.97 -9.94 3.96
N GLY A 455 -27.78 -9.82 3.35
CA GLY A 455 -26.51 -10.25 3.93
C GLY A 455 -26.20 -9.54 5.24
N LEU A 456 -26.29 -8.20 5.24
CA LEU A 456 -26.06 -7.38 6.42
C LEU A 456 -27.03 -7.72 7.57
N ARG A 457 -28.33 -7.83 7.27
CA ARG A 457 -29.32 -8.19 8.27
C ARG A 457 -29.10 -9.58 8.86
N ALA A 458 -28.93 -10.57 8.00
CA ALA A 458 -28.67 -11.94 8.44
C ALA A 458 -27.41 -12.06 9.31
N PHE A 459 -26.39 -11.26 9.00
CA PHE A 459 -25.16 -11.21 9.78
C PHE A 459 -25.36 -10.52 11.13
N THR A 460 -26.04 -9.37 11.18
CA THR A 460 -26.27 -8.60 12.41
C THR A 460 -27.27 -9.29 13.36
N GLU A 461 -28.18 -10.10 12.85
CA GLU A 461 -29.15 -10.84 13.68
C GLU A 461 -28.56 -12.02 14.44
N LYS A 462 -27.42 -12.55 14.00
CA LYS A 462 -26.78 -13.68 14.66
C LYS A 462 -25.85 -13.25 15.78
N ALA A 463 -26.24 -13.48 17.03
CA ALA A 463 -25.47 -13.11 18.21
C ALA A 463 -24.02 -13.64 18.21
N VAL A 464 -23.76 -14.78 17.54
CA VAL A 464 -22.42 -15.37 17.42
C VAL A 464 -21.43 -14.48 16.69
N TYR A 465 -21.91 -13.58 15.81
CA TYR A 465 -21.05 -12.67 15.06
C TYR A 465 -20.75 -11.38 15.82
N ASN A 466 -21.48 -11.07 16.89
CA ASN A 466 -21.29 -9.86 17.68
C ASN A 466 -21.19 -8.60 16.82
N ALA A 467 -22.20 -8.42 15.93
CA ALA A 467 -22.26 -7.34 14.96
C ALA A 467 -23.42 -6.40 15.32
N PRO A 468 -23.15 -5.25 15.97
CA PRO A 468 -24.23 -4.35 16.44
C PRO A 468 -24.91 -3.58 15.30
N PHE A 469 -24.25 -3.40 14.18
CA PHE A 469 -24.77 -2.73 12.96
C PHE A 469 -23.97 -3.19 11.75
N GLY A 470 -24.45 -2.80 10.55
CA GLY A 470 -23.76 -3.00 9.29
C GLY A 470 -23.58 -1.69 8.53
N VAL A 471 -22.64 -1.67 7.57
CA VAL A 471 -22.37 -0.53 6.70
C VAL A 471 -22.68 -0.92 5.25
N LEU A 472 -23.49 -0.10 4.59
CA LEU A 472 -23.82 -0.24 3.18
C LEU A 472 -23.09 0.84 2.38
N VAL A 473 -22.12 0.44 1.56
CA VAL A 473 -21.41 1.35 0.67
C VAL A 473 -22.19 1.49 -0.63
N THR A 474 -22.55 2.72 -0.99
CA THR A 474 -23.49 3.01 -2.08
C THR A 474 -22.87 3.85 -3.20
N LEU A 475 -23.56 3.99 -4.33
CA LEU A 475 -23.19 4.86 -5.44
C LEU A 475 -23.30 6.35 -5.04
N GLY A 476 -24.41 6.74 -4.41
CA GLY A 476 -24.71 8.13 -4.06
C GLY A 476 -25.48 8.22 -2.74
N GLU A 477 -25.77 9.46 -2.31
CA GLU A 477 -26.46 9.75 -1.04
C GLU A 477 -27.94 9.32 -1.03
N GLU A 478 -28.59 9.30 -2.19
CA GLU A 478 -29.99 8.90 -2.35
C GLU A 478 -30.21 7.41 -2.09
N ALA A 479 -29.16 6.61 -2.16
CA ALA A 479 -29.21 5.17 -1.93
C ALA A 479 -29.06 4.89 -0.42
N ALA A 480 -30.17 4.77 0.30
CA ALA A 480 -30.19 4.50 1.72
C ALA A 480 -31.03 3.26 2.07
N SER A 481 -30.69 2.61 3.17
CA SER A 481 -31.47 1.52 3.76
C SER A 481 -32.44 2.06 4.81
N ASP A 482 -33.64 1.51 4.86
CA ASP A 482 -34.63 1.83 5.89
C ASP A 482 -34.40 1.08 7.22
N ASP A 483 -33.52 0.09 7.24
CA ASP A 483 -33.16 -0.64 8.48
C ASP A 483 -32.26 0.24 9.37
N PRO A 484 -32.71 0.58 10.60
CA PRO A 484 -31.96 1.46 11.48
C PRO A 484 -30.61 0.87 11.96
N ARG A 485 -30.37 -0.41 11.75
CA ARG A 485 -29.09 -1.07 12.07
C ARG A 485 -28.08 -0.94 10.92
N ILE A 486 -28.48 -0.39 9.76
CA ILE A 486 -27.61 -0.27 8.59
C ILE A 486 -27.33 1.20 8.33
N VAL A 487 -26.05 1.56 8.25
CA VAL A 487 -25.61 2.90 7.89
C VAL A 487 -25.16 2.92 6.42
N SER A 488 -25.87 3.66 5.60
CA SER A 488 -25.50 3.85 4.18
C SER A 488 -24.49 4.97 4.03
N VAL A 489 -23.38 4.72 3.32
CA VAL A 489 -22.30 5.68 3.07
C VAL A 489 -21.91 5.62 1.59
N PRO A 490 -21.95 6.73 0.83
CA PRO A 490 -21.44 6.75 -0.53
C PRO A 490 -19.99 6.33 -0.62
N LEU A 491 -19.57 5.60 -1.67
CA LEU A 491 -18.18 5.17 -1.87
C LEU A 491 -17.22 6.36 -1.82
N SER A 492 -17.57 7.49 -2.43
CA SER A 492 -16.77 8.70 -2.41
C SER A 492 -16.52 9.23 -0.98
N THR A 493 -17.52 9.18 -0.11
CA THR A 493 -17.42 9.52 1.33
C THR A 493 -16.62 8.47 2.08
N PHE A 494 -16.86 7.20 1.81
CA PHE A 494 -16.14 6.08 2.42
C PHE A 494 -14.61 6.18 2.18
N LEU A 495 -14.20 6.48 0.95
CA LEU A 495 -12.79 6.65 0.59
C LEU A 495 -12.15 7.95 1.13
N MET A 496 -12.95 8.93 1.56
CA MET A 496 -12.47 10.14 2.23
C MET A 496 -12.18 9.98 3.72
N MET A 497 -12.52 8.82 4.30
CA MET A 497 -12.37 8.58 5.74
C MET A 497 -10.92 8.81 6.24
N ARG A 498 -9.92 8.55 5.39
CA ARG A 498 -8.50 8.71 5.71
C ARG A 498 -7.86 9.83 4.95
#